data_2b137362d3ac5fd33a2ca787bcfc349f
#
_entry.id   2b137362d3ac5fd33a2ca787bcfc349f
#
_cell.length_a   1.000
_cell.length_b   1.000
_cell.length_c   1.000
_cell.angle_alpha   90.00
_cell.angle_beta   90.00
_cell.angle_gamma   90.00
#
_symmetry.space_group_name_H-M   'P 1'
#
loop_
_entity.id
_entity.type
_entity.pdbx_description
1 polymer ?
#
loop_
_entity_poly.entity_id
_entity_poly.type
_entity_poly.pdbx_seq_one_letter_code
_entity_poly.pdbx_strand_id
1 'polypeptide(L)'
;VYAVGDCTNFLPLASVSAMQGRTAVFHTMGDVAAPTELRNVASNVFTTPEIASVGWMEKDIAAGLVNGRVEKIELHTNPRAKMLGIEDGFIKVICSTGGTVIGGVIAAPRASDLIYSIAVAIENRLTVDELARTFTVYPSLTN
;
A
#
# COMPACT_ATOMS: atom_id res chain seq x y z
N VAL A 1 -13.00 25.19 -13.93
CA VAL A 1 -13.27 25.10 -12.48
C VAL A 1 -12.96 23.71 -12.03
N TYR A 2 -12.28 23.54 -10.87
CA TYR A 2 -11.90 22.25 -10.29
C TYR A 2 -12.46 22.14 -8.88
N ALA A 3 -12.75 20.91 -8.46
CA ALA A 3 -13.03 20.55 -7.07
C ALA A 3 -11.96 19.55 -6.62
N VAL A 4 -11.40 19.72 -5.42
CA VAL A 4 -10.37 18.84 -4.86
C VAL A 4 -10.63 18.58 -3.38
N GLY A 5 -10.19 17.45 -2.90
CA GLY A 5 -10.34 17.05 -1.51
C GLY A 5 -11.72 16.45 -1.18
N ASP A 6 -12.09 16.49 0.08
CA ASP A 6 -13.26 15.78 0.62
C ASP A 6 -14.58 16.19 -0.03
N CYS A 7 -14.67 17.41 -0.55
CA CYS A 7 -15.85 17.88 -1.27
C CYS A 7 -16.12 17.12 -2.59
N THR A 8 -15.14 16.36 -3.10
CA THR A 8 -15.33 15.49 -4.28
C THR A 8 -16.02 14.17 -3.96
N ASN A 9 -16.16 13.85 -2.68
CA ASN A 9 -16.69 12.58 -2.16
C ASN A 9 -15.90 11.33 -2.62
N PHE A 10 -14.64 11.50 -3.03
CA PHE A 10 -13.72 10.41 -3.34
C PHE A 10 -12.68 10.28 -2.23
N LEU A 11 -12.69 9.17 -1.48
CA LEU A 11 -11.72 8.82 -0.45
C LEU A 11 -11.28 10.03 0.39
N PRO A 12 -11.97 10.38 1.49
CA PRO A 12 -11.68 11.56 2.30
C PRO A 12 -10.39 11.40 3.10
N LEU A 13 -9.26 11.48 2.40
CA LEU A 13 -7.90 11.34 2.90
C LEU A 13 -7.07 12.57 2.52
N ALA A 14 -6.27 13.07 3.46
CA ALA A 14 -5.41 14.23 3.23
C ALA A 14 -4.43 14.02 2.06
N SER A 15 -3.89 12.81 1.92
CA SER A 15 -3.03 12.43 0.80
C SER A 15 -3.73 12.52 -0.56
N VAL A 16 -5.00 12.10 -0.63
CA VAL A 16 -5.83 12.21 -1.84
C VAL A 16 -6.10 13.67 -2.16
N SER A 17 -6.47 14.47 -1.17
CA SER A 17 -6.71 15.91 -1.33
C SER A 17 -5.47 16.63 -1.87
N ALA A 18 -4.28 16.31 -1.34
CA ALA A 18 -3.02 16.89 -1.80
C ALA A 18 -2.70 16.50 -3.25
N MET A 19 -2.91 15.23 -3.62
CA MET A 19 -2.66 14.76 -4.99
C MET A 19 -3.67 15.35 -5.99
N GLN A 20 -4.95 15.43 -5.63
CA GLN A 20 -5.97 16.08 -6.46
C GLN A 20 -5.64 17.56 -6.69
N GLY A 21 -5.19 18.27 -5.64
CA GLY A 21 -4.76 19.67 -5.76
C GLY A 21 -3.59 19.84 -6.72
N ARG A 22 -2.57 18.97 -6.61
CA ARG A 22 -1.41 18.96 -7.53
C ARG A 22 -1.85 18.70 -8.97
N THR A 23 -2.69 17.68 -9.20
CA THR A 23 -3.23 17.32 -10.52
C THR A 23 -4.01 18.50 -11.14
N ALA A 24 -4.87 19.16 -10.35
CA ALA A 24 -5.64 20.31 -10.80
C ALA A 24 -4.72 21.47 -11.22
N VAL A 25 -3.68 21.77 -10.45
CA VAL A 25 -2.70 22.83 -10.78
C VAL A 25 -1.95 22.49 -12.07
N PHE A 26 -1.41 21.28 -12.19
CA PHE A 26 -0.69 20.87 -13.40
C PHE A 26 -1.57 20.96 -14.64
N HIS A 27 -2.81 20.46 -14.58
CA HIS A 27 -3.74 20.59 -15.69
C HIS A 27 -4.06 22.03 -16.03
N THR A 28 -4.19 22.93 -15.05
CA THR A 28 -4.42 24.36 -15.27
C THR A 28 -3.24 25.02 -15.98
N MET A 29 -2.03 24.56 -15.73
CA MET A 29 -0.79 25.06 -16.34
C MET A 29 -0.52 24.46 -17.73
N GLY A 30 -1.37 23.54 -18.20
CA GLY A 30 -1.21 22.90 -19.51
C GLY A 30 -0.33 21.66 -19.50
N ASP A 31 0.06 21.17 -18.31
CA ASP A 31 0.79 19.93 -18.16
C ASP A 31 -0.12 18.71 -18.34
N VAL A 32 0.48 17.58 -18.75
CA VAL A 32 -0.23 16.31 -18.83
C VAL A 32 -0.52 15.82 -17.40
N ALA A 33 -1.79 15.83 -17.03
CA ALA A 33 -2.24 15.32 -15.74
C ALA A 33 -2.94 13.97 -15.93
N ALA A 34 -2.36 12.92 -15.40
CA ALA A 34 -3.00 11.61 -15.37
C ALA A 34 -4.08 11.56 -14.28
N PRO A 35 -5.21 10.88 -14.52
CA PRO A 35 -6.19 10.60 -13.46
C PRO A 35 -5.56 9.83 -12.31
N THR A 36 -5.93 10.16 -11.08
CA THR A 36 -5.48 9.41 -9.90
C THR A 36 -6.15 8.03 -9.89
N GLU A 37 -5.35 6.96 -9.87
CA GLU A 37 -5.84 5.60 -9.69
C GLU A 37 -6.19 5.38 -8.21
N LEU A 38 -7.48 5.54 -7.87
CA LEU A 38 -7.96 5.51 -6.48
C LEU A 38 -7.70 4.18 -5.77
N ARG A 39 -7.58 3.08 -6.52
CA ARG A 39 -7.26 1.77 -5.96
C ARG A 39 -5.84 1.73 -5.37
N ASN A 40 -4.91 2.47 -5.93
CA ASN A 40 -3.52 2.51 -5.49
C ASN A 40 -3.29 3.45 -4.30
N VAL A 41 -4.35 4.05 -3.76
CA VAL A 41 -4.25 4.91 -2.58
C VAL A 41 -4.06 4.06 -1.33
N ALA A 42 -2.93 4.25 -0.67
CA ALA A 42 -2.69 3.65 0.64
C ALA A 42 -3.52 4.34 1.72
N SER A 43 -4.07 3.55 2.63
CA SER A 43 -4.82 4.03 3.79
C SER A 43 -4.33 3.37 5.07
N ASN A 44 -4.50 4.04 6.20
CA ASN A 44 -4.10 3.55 7.52
C ASN A 44 -5.15 3.86 8.59
N VAL A 45 -5.35 2.93 9.50
CA VAL A 45 -6.08 3.14 10.74
C VAL A 45 -5.06 3.18 11.87
N PHE A 46 -4.97 4.30 12.57
CA PHE A 46 -3.97 4.57 13.62
C PHE A 46 -4.37 3.96 14.97
N THR A 47 -4.63 2.67 14.97
CA THR A 47 -4.84 1.85 16.16
C THR A 47 -3.49 1.33 16.70
N THR A 48 -3.54 0.54 17.77
CA THR A 48 -2.37 -0.17 18.29
C THR A 48 -2.67 -1.67 18.28
N PRO A 49 -2.06 -2.45 17.36
CA PRO A 49 -1.19 -2.02 16.25
C PRO A 49 -1.94 -1.23 15.17
N GLU A 50 -1.21 -0.48 14.34
CA GLU A 50 -1.76 0.17 13.14
C GLU A 50 -2.17 -0.87 12.10
N ILE A 51 -3.17 -0.51 11.27
CA ILE A 51 -3.61 -1.35 10.15
C ILE A 51 -3.56 -0.51 8.87
N ALA A 52 -2.66 -0.85 7.97
CA ALA A 52 -2.52 -0.19 6.69
C ALA A 52 -2.91 -1.11 5.53
N SER A 53 -3.40 -0.53 4.45
CA SER A 53 -3.77 -1.28 3.25
C SER A 53 -3.61 -0.45 1.98
N VAL A 54 -3.38 -1.14 0.86
CA VAL A 54 -3.28 -0.56 -0.48
C VAL A 54 -3.65 -1.61 -1.54
N GLY A 55 -4.26 -1.18 -2.63
CA GLY A 55 -4.55 -2.04 -3.77
C GLY A 55 -5.70 -3.03 -3.54
N TRP A 56 -5.59 -4.18 -4.19
CA TRP A 56 -6.54 -5.28 -4.07
C TRP A 56 -6.43 -5.98 -2.71
N MET A 57 -7.56 -6.50 -2.23
CA MET A 57 -7.66 -7.19 -0.96
C MET A 57 -7.94 -8.69 -1.16
N GLU A 58 -7.64 -9.48 -0.14
CA GLU A 58 -7.96 -10.92 -0.12
C GLU A 58 -9.45 -11.20 -0.36
N LYS A 59 -10.34 -10.33 0.17
CA LYS A 59 -11.79 -10.41 -0.08
C LYS A 59 -12.16 -10.27 -1.56
N ASP A 60 -11.38 -9.49 -2.31
CA ASP A 60 -11.65 -9.25 -3.74
C ASP A 60 -11.27 -10.48 -4.57
N ILE A 61 -10.23 -11.22 -4.15
CA ILE A 61 -9.89 -12.54 -4.72
C ILE A 61 -11.01 -13.52 -4.43
N ALA A 62 -11.47 -13.60 -3.17
CA ALA A 62 -12.56 -14.50 -2.77
C ALA A 62 -13.88 -14.20 -3.51
N ALA A 63 -14.11 -12.93 -3.84
CA ALA A 63 -15.27 -12.49 -4.64
C ALA A 63 -15.10 -12.69 -6.15
N GLY A 64 -13.95 -13.18 -6.62
CA GLY A 64 -13.64 -13.38 -8.04
C GLY A 64 -13.45 -12.09 -8.84
N LEU A 65 -13.25 -10.95 -8.19
CA LEU A 65 -13.03 -9.65 -8.84
C LEU A 65 -11.64 -9.53 -9.45
N VAL A 66 -10.68 -10.26 -8.90
CA VAL A 66 -9.30 -10.35 -9.38
C VAL A 66 -8.74 -11.74 -9.15
N ASN A 67 -7.92 -12.21 -10.08
CA ASN A 67 -7.18 -13.47 -9.93
C ASN A 67 -5.82 -13.20 -9.30
N GLY A 68 -5.53 -13.88 -8.18
CA GLY A 68 -4.29 -13.67 -7.47
C GLY A 68 -4.09 -14.64 -6.31
N ARG A 69 -2.99 -14.47 -5.61
CA ARG A 69 -2.66 -15.20 -4.38
C ARG A 69 -2.20 -14.24 -3.30
N VAL A 70 -2.25 -14.70 -2.06
CA VAL A 70 -1.83 -13.95 -0.88
C VAL A 70 -0.59 -14.62 -0.30
N GLU A 71 0.48 -13.85 -0.16
CA GLU A 71 1.67 -14.22 0.60
C GLU A 71 1.59 -13.54 1.96
N LYS A 72 1.72 -14.30 3.05
CA LYS A 72 1.60 -13.79 4.42
C LYS A 72 2.84 -14.12 5.23
N ILE A 73 3.35 -13.13 5.93
CA ILE A 73 4.45 -13.28 6.90
C ILE A 73 3.95 -12.78 8.25
N GLU A 74 4.15 -13.61 9.28
CA GLU A 74 3.86 -13.24 10.66
C GLU A 74 5.06 -12.48 11.26
N LEU A 75 4.81 -11.37 11.95
CA LEU A 75 5.88 -10.51 12.46
C LEU A 75 6.76 -11.18 13.51
N HIS A 76 6.23 -12.11 14.31
CA HIS A 76 7.03 -12.83 15.28
C HIS A 76 8.17 -13.67 14.66
N THR A 77 8.15 -13.90 13.34
CA THR A 77 9.25 -14.55 12.61
C THR A 77 10.37 -13.59 12.23
N ASN A 78 10.09 -12.29 12.17
CA ASN A 78 11.04 -11.27 11.74
C ASN A 78 12.04 -10.93 12.86
N PRO A 79 13.36 -10.91 12.60
CA PRO A 79 14.39 -10.65 13.63
C PRO A 79 14.22 -9.27 14.30
N ARG A 80 13.86 -8.24 13.57
CA ARG A 80 13.68 -6.89 14.13
C ARG A 80 12.45 -6.83 15.02
N ALA A 81 11.37 -7.49 14.63
CA ALA A 81 10.15 -7.58 15.45
C ALA A 81 10.46 -8.22 16.80
N LYS A 82 11.23 -9.32 16.82
CA LYS A 82 11.71 -9.97 18.05
C LYS A 82 12.51 -9.02 18.95
N MET A 83 13.44 -8.26 18.37
CA MET A 83 14.23 -7.27 19.11
C MET A 83 13.38 -6.16 19.73
N LEU A 84 12.23 -5.85 19.12
CA LEU A 84 11.30 -4.82 19.57
C LEU A 84 10.19 -5.37 20.48
N GLY A 85 10.18 -6.68 20.76
CA GLY A 85 9.14 -7.32 21.55
C GLY A 85 7.77 -7.33 20.84
N ILE A 86 7.73 -7.30 19.50
CA ILE A 86 6.50 -7.38 18.72
C ILE A 86 6.16 -8.87 18.56
N GLU A 87 5.13 -9.31 19.26
CA GLU A 87 4.68 -10.70 19.25
C GLU A 87 3.58 -10.92 18.21
N ASP A 88 2.71 -9.93 18.02
CA ASP A 88 1.56 -9.99 17.12
C ASP A 88 1.72 -9.06 15.92
N GLY A 89 1.11 -9.46 14.83
CA GLY A 89 1.06 -8.68 13.59
C GLY A 89 1.49 -9.49 12.37
N PHE A 90 1.16 -8.96 11.21
CA PHE A 90 1.47 -9.63 9.95
C PHE A 90 1.66 -8.62 8.81
N ILE A 91 2.33 -9.08 7.77
CA ILE A 91 2.40 -8.44 6.46
C ILE A 91 1.80 -9.40 5.44
N LYS A 92 0.79 -8.95 4.69
CA LYS A 92 0.24 -9.65 3.53
C LYS A 92 0.59 -8.88 2.27
N VAL A 93 1.13 -9.59 1.29
CA VAL A 93 1.32 -9.09 -0.08
C VAL A 93 0.37 -9.87 -0.99
N ILE A 94 -0.41 -9.16 -1.78
CA ILE A 94 -1.33 -9.75 -2.75
C ILE A 94 -0.69 -9.62 -4.14
N CYS A 95 -0.54 -10.73 -4.83
CA CYS A 95 0.02 -10.77 -6.17
C CYS A 95 -0.93 -11.40 -7.17
N SER A 96 -0.86 -10.92 -8.41
CA SER A 96 -1.54 -11.54 -9.56
C SER A 96 -1.01 -12.94 -9.80
N THR A 97 -1.67 -13.71 -10.65
CA THR A 97 -1.18 -15.03 -11.11
C THR A 97 0.18 -14.96 -11.79
N GLY A 98 0.53 -13.84 -12.40
CA GLY A 98 1.86 -13.57 -12.99
C GLY A 98 2.91 -13.09 -11.99
N GLY A 99 2.58 -12.99 -10.70
CA GLY A 99 3.52 -12.58 -9.64
C GLY A 99 3.65 -11.07 -9.43
N THR A 100 2.96 -10.24 -10.21
CA THR A 100 2.96 -8.78 -10.00
C THR A 100 2.26 -8.41 -8.70
N VAL A 101 2.85 -7.54 -7.90
CA VAL A 101 2.24 -7.01 -6.67
C VAL A 101 1.04 -6.13 -7.04
N ILE A 102 -0.13 -6.47 -6.52
CA ILE A 102 -1.40 -5.78 -6.81
C ILE A 102 -2.10 -5.26 -5.56
N GLY A 103 -1.63 -5.62 -4.38
CA GLY A 103 -2.18 -5.16 -3.12
C GLY A 103 -1.37 -5.57 -1.92
N GLY A 104 -1.75 -5.06 -0.75
CA GLY A 104 -1.16 -5.47 0.51
C GLY A 104 -1.90 -4.94 1.72
N VAL A 105 -1.73 -5.67 2.83
CA VAL A 105 -2.29 -5.33 4.14
C VAL A 105 -1.22 -5.58 5.18
N ILE A 106 -1.03 -4.62 6.06
CA ILE A 106 -0.08 -4.70 7.16
C ILE A 106 -0.81 -4.41 8.46
N ALA A 107 -0.70 -5.31 9.44
CA ALA A 107 -1.10 -5.06 10.82
C ALA A 107 0.17 -5.10 11.68
N ALA A 108 0.68 -3.95 12.07
CA ALA A 108 1.97 -3.81 12.73
C ALA A 108 2.12 -2.43 13.40
N PRO A 109 3.02 -2.26 14.37
CA PRO A 109 3.52 -0.94 14.72
C PRO A 109 4.15 -0.27 13.48
N ARG A 110 3.79 0.99 13.23
CA ARG A 110 4.26 1.77 12.06
C ARG A 110 3.84 1.17 10.71
N ALA A 111 2.68 0.54 10.63
CA ALA A 111 2.15 0.01 9.37
C ALA A 111 1.99 1.11 8.31
N SER A 112 1.69 2.36 8.74
CA SER A 112 1.63 3.55 7.90
C SER A 112 2.91 3.85 7.14
N ASP A 113 4.08 3.59 7.76
CA ASP A 113 5.37 3.75 7.09
C ASP A 113 5.71 2.54 6.20
N LEU A 114 5.40 1.34 6.69
CA LEU A 114 5.75 0.09 6.00
C LEU A 114 4.97 -0.12 4.70
N ILE A 115 3.69 0.29 4.66
CA ILE A 115 2.82 0.11 3.49
C ILE A 115 3.33 0.84 2.25
N TYR A 116 4.15 1.88 2.42
CA TYR A 116 4.71 2.65 1.32
C TYR A 116 5.53 1.79 0.35
N SER A 117 6.29 0.81 0.84
CA SER A 117 7.05 -0.10 -0.03
C SER A 117 6.14 -0.91 -0.95
N ILE A 118 4.99 -1.37 -0.45
CA ILE A 118 4.00 -2.09 -1.24
C ILE A 118 3.32 -1.14 -2.23
N ALA A 119 2.99 0.09 -1.83
CA ALA A 119 2.40 1.09 -2.72
C ALA A 119 3.35 1.41 -3.90
N VAL A 120 4.66 1.57 -3.64
CA VAL A 120 5.68 1.77 -4.67
C VAL A 120 5.77 0.56 -5.60
N ALA A 121 5.70 -0.67 -5.07
CA ALA A 121 5.72 -1.87 -5.88
C ALA A 121 4.50 -1.96 -6.82
N ILE A 122 3.31 -1.59 -6.35
CA ILE A 122 2.09 -1.55 -7.17
C ILE A 122 2.22 -0.50 -8.28
N GLU A 123 2.63 0.72 -7.94
CA GLU A 123 2.74 1.84 -8.89
C GLU A 123 3.74 1.53 -10.01
N ASN A 124 4.83 0.84 -9.69
CA ASN A 124 5.86 0.45 -10.64
C ASN A 124 5.65 -0.96 -11.23
N ARG A 125 4.55 -1.63 -10.91
CA ARG A 125 4.20 -2.98 -11.38
C ARG A 125 5.28 -4.02 -11.09
N LEU A 126 5.97 -3.90 -9.96
CA LEU A 126 7.00 -4.84 -9.56
C LEU A 126 6.40 -6.21 -9.24
N THR A 127 7.17 -7.23 -9.51
CA THR A 127 6.87 -8.60 -9.08
C THR A 127 7.30 -8.83 -7.63
N VAL A 128 6.75 -9.84 -6.99
CA VAL A 128 7.18 -10.27 -5.64
C VAL A 128 8.66 -10.64 -5.65
N ASP A 129 9.14 -11.27 -6.72
CA ASP A 129 10.55 -11.64 -6.85
C ASP A 129 11.48 -10.43 -6.94
N GLU A 130 11.07 -9.36 -7.65
CA GLU A 130 11.83 -8.11 -7.70
C GLU A 130 11.84 -7.40 -6.35
N LEU A 131 10.69 -7.40 -5.66
CA LEU A 131 10.59 -6.84 -4.31
C LEU A 131 11.51 -7.61 -3.35
N ALA A 132 11.49 -8.95 -3.38
CA ALA A 132 12.31 -9.81 -2.53
C ALA A 132 13.81 -9.71 -2.82
N ARG A 133 14.21 -9.36 -4.04
CA ARG A 133 15.63 -9.14 -4.41
C ARG A 133 16.15 -7.75 -4.05
N THR A 134 15.27 -6.83 -3.66
CA THR A 134 15.68 -5.48 -3.26
C THR A 134 16.38 -5.55 -1.91
N PHE A 135 17.61 -5.02 -1.84
CA PHE A 135 18.35 -4.99 -0.59
C PHE A 135 17.67 -4.08 0.43
N THR A 136 17.38 -4.64 1.59
CA THR A 136 16.85 -3.92 2.76
C THR A 136 17.91 -3.80 3.84
N VAL A 137 17.70 -2.87 4.77
CA VAL A 137 18.54 -2.79 5.97
C VAL A 137 18.24 -3.99 6.85
N TYR A 138 19.28 -4.68 7.32
CA TYR A 138 19.13 -5.80 8.25
C TYR A 138 19.71 -5.42 9.64
N PRO A 139 18.99 -5.64 10.73
CA PRO A 139 17.60 -6.09 10.82
C PRO A 139 16.61 -4.92 10.70
N SER A 140 15.55 -5.11 9.93
CA SER A 140 14.44 -4.16 9.81
C SER A 140 13.09 -4.87 9.75
N LEU A 141 11.99 -4.12 9.89
CA LEU A 141 10.64 -4.69 9.72
C LEU A 141 10.29 -4.91 8.24
N THR A 142 11.04 -4.33 7.31
CA THR A 142 10.88 -4.50 5.86
C THR A 142 11.71 -5.64 5.29
N ASN A 143 12.53 -6.30 6.12
CA ASN A 143 13.35 -7.44 5.70
C ASN A 143 12.57 -8.75 5.71
#